data_a7f2c4e7960632e674ec1acb79d2c58f
#
_entry.id   a7f2c4e7960632e674ec1acb79d2c58f
#
_cell.length_a   1.000
_cell.length_b   1.000
_cell.length_c   1.000
_cell.angle_alpha   90.00
_cell.angle_beta   90.00
_cell.angle_gamma   90.00
#
_symmetry.space_group_name_H-M   'P 1'
#
loop_
_entity.id
_entity.type
_entity.pdbx_description
1 polymer ?
#
loop_
_entity_poly.entity_id
_entity_poly.type
_entity_poly.pdbx_seq_one_letter_code
_entity_poly.pdbx_strand_id
1 'polypeptide(L)'
;MEVSPITLEGQHVRLEPLSPAHEESLTNAASDGLLWNSTVTIVPSRQTMAGYIQSALHALAQGRELPFVIIRKQSDEVVGTTRFYDIALEEGRAAIGYTWLSLSAQRTAVNTEAKLLLLTHAFEFWQCIRVELITDVLNQQSREAILRLGAKQEGILRNHMRMPNGRIRESVCFSIIAAEWPEVRARLAAKLARRVEQVV
;
A
#
# COMPACT_ATOMS: atom_id res chain seq x y z
N MET A 1 -6.86 20.95 4.42
CA MET A 1 -7.31 19.58 4.73
C MET A 1 -6.26 18.95 5.64
N GLU A 2 -6.65 18.20 6.66
CA GLU A 2 -5.71 17.66 7.66
C GLU A 2 -5.50 16.15 7.44
N VAL A 3 -4.25 15.70 7.60
CA VAL A 3 -3.91 14.27 7.58
C VAL A 3 -4.17 13.71 8.97
N SER A 4 -5.28 12.99 9.14
CA SER A 4 -5.67 12.41 10.43
C SER A 4 -5.94 10.91 10.30
N PRO A 5 -5.69 10.12 11.36
CA PRO A 5 -6.02 8.70 11.38
C PRO A 5 -7.48 8.44 11.05
N ILE A 6 -7.72 7.52 10.14
CA ILE A 6 -9.06 7.14 9.67
C ILE A 6 -9.11 5.64 9.39
N THR A 7 -10.27 5.02 9.59
CA THR A 7 -10.54 3.65 9.13
C THR A 7 -11.24 3.70 7.78
N LEU A 8 -10.72 2.93 6.81
CA LEU A 8 -11.33 2.74 5.50
C LEU A 8 -11.84 1.31 5.40
N GLU A 9 -13.12 1.15 5.08
CA GLU A 9 -13.77 -0.15 5.12
C GLU A 9 -14.38 -0.53 3.77
N GLY A 10 -14.02 -1.73 3.30
CA GLY A 10 -14.57 -2.38 2.12
C GLY A 10 -15.35 -3.65 2.44
N GLN A 11 -15.58 -4.46 1.42
CA GLN A 11 -16.24 -5.76 1.55
C GLN A 11 -15.29 -6.84 2.09
N HIS A 12 -14.05 -6.86 1.60
CA HIS A 12 -13.05 -7.89 1.89
C HIS A 12 -12.02 -7.44 2.90
N VAL A 13 -11.75 -6.13 2.98
CA VAL A 13 -10.73 -5.58 3.86
C VAL A 13 -11.22 -4.39 4.66
N ARG A 14 -10.58 -4.19 5.80
CA ARG A 14 -10.63 -2.99 6.61
C ARG A 14 -9.19 -2.47 6.76
N LEU A 15 -8.95 -1.21 6.48
CA LEU A 15 -7.69 -0.52 6.71
C LEU A 15 -7.84 0.28 7.99
N GLU A 16 -7.16 -0.13 9.04
CA GLU A 16 -7.16 0.57 10.32
C GLU A 16 -5.86 1.36 10.52
N PRO A 17 -5.91 2.48 11.27
CA PRO A 17 -4.70 3.20 11.63
C PRO A 17 -3.68 2.28 12.32
N LEU A 18 -2.44 2.34 11.85
CA LEU A 18 -1.34 1.59 12.47
C LEU A 18 -1.15 2.05 13.92
N SER A 19 -0.96 1.09 14.82
CA SER A 19 -0.65 1.34 16.24
C SER A 19 0.40 0.35 16.77
N PRO A 20 1.05 0.62 17.91
CA PRO A 20 1.98 -0.31 18.52
C PRO A 20 1.35 -1.66 18.87
N ALA A 21 0.05 -1.72 19.14
CA ALA A 21 -0.68 -2.97 19.45
C ALA A 21 -0.66 -3.97 18.28
N HIS A 22 -0.36 -3.53 17.06
CA HIS A 22 -0.31 -4.40 15.88
C HIS A 22 1.06 -5.12 15.69
N GLU A 23 2.02 -4.95 16.60
CA GLU A 23 3.37 -5.49 16.43
C GLU A 23 3.38 -7.02 16.27
N GLU A 24 2.68 -7.74 17.15
CA GLU A 24 2.63 -9.20 17.09
C GLU A 24 1.89 -9.70 15.84
N SER A 25 0.73 -9.14 15.55
CA SER A 25 -0.07 -9.54 14.38
C SER A 25 0.63 -9.26 13.05
N LEU A 26 1.34 -8.12 12.94
CA LEU A 26 2.15 -7.81 11.77
C LEU A 26 3.38 -8.73 11.66
N THR A 27 4.00 -9.09 12.79
CA THR A 27 5.09 -10.06 12.81
C THR A 27 4.62 -11.43 12.30
N ASN A 28 3.45 -11.87 12.73
CA ASN A 28 2.83 -13.11 12.25
C ASN A 28 2.51 -13.04 10.75
N ALA A 29 1.93 -11.94 10.27
CA ALA A 29 1.68 -11.71 8.86
C ALA A 29 2.96 -11.72 8.01
N ALA A 30 4.06 -11.11 8.50
CA ALA A 30 5.34 -11.13 7.81
C ALA A 30 6.03 -12.50 7.81
N SER A 31 5.72 -13.35 8.82
CA SER A 31 6.23 -14.72 8.92
C SER A 31 5.61 -15.65 7.87
N ASP A 32 4.39 -15.38 7.44
CA ASP A 32 3.73 -16.11 6.37
C ASP A 32 4.40 -15.78 5.01
N GLY A 33 5.30 -16.66 4.60
CA GLY A 33 6.16 -16.53 3.43
C GLY A 33 7.56 -15.97 3.71
N LEU A 34 7.96 -15.79 5.00
CA LEU A 34 9.26 -15.22 5.40
C LEU A 34 9.59 -13.93 4.60
N LEU A 35 8.63 -13.01 4.56
CA LEU A 35 8.64 -11.86 3.66
C LEU A 35 9.85 -10.94 3.86
N TRP A 36 10.47 -10.93 5.04
CA TRP A 36 11.70 -10.17 5.33
C TRP A 36 12.93 -10.65 4.55
N ASN A 37 12.87 -11.84 3.91
CA ASN A 37 13.92 -12.33 3.02
C ASN A 37 13.89 -11.65 1.63
N SER A 38 12.89 -10.82 1.37
CA SER A 38 12.78 -10.10 0.09
C SER A 38 13.97 -9.17 -0.14
N THR A 39 14.52 -9.21 -1.34
CA THR A 39 15.61 -8.32 -1.78
C THR A 39 15.09 -7.08 -2.52
N VAL A 40 13.80 -7.03 -2.84
CA VAL A 40 13.16 -5.97 -3.64
C VAL A 40 12.10 -5.17 -2.89
N THR A 41 11.72 -5.62 -1.69
CA THR A 41 10.78 -4.94 -0.79
C THR A 41 11.32 -4.99 0.62
N ILE A 42 11.24 -3.88 1.35
CA ILE A 42 11.62 -3.84 2.77
C ILE A 42 10.42 -4.29 3.59
N VAL A 43 10.52 -5.48 4.17
CA VAL A 43 9.55 -6.02 5.12
C VAL A 43 10.26 -6.23 6.45
N PRO A 44 9.72 -5.74 7.58
CA PRO A 44 10.37 -5.89 8.88
C PRO A 44 10.33 -7.34 9.36
N SER A 45 11.43 -7.79 9.97
CA SER A 45 11.49 -9.05 10.72
C SER A 45 10.94 -8.85 12.14
N ARG A 46 10.80 -9.94 12.90
CA ARG A 46 10.44 -9.87 14.33
C ARG A 46 11.30 -8.87 15.11
N GLN A 47 12.61 -8.82 14.84
CA GLN A 47 13.55 -7.95 15.55
C GLN A 47 13.41 -6.46 15.15
N THR A 48 12.89 -6.17 13.96
CA THR A 48 12.81 -4.81 13.42
C THR A 48 11.38 -4.27 13.34
N MET A 49 10.37 -5.07 13.68
CA MET A 49 8.95 -4.68 13.57
C MET A 49 8.61 -3.47 14.44
N ALA A 50 9.04 -3.46 15.71
CA ALA A 50 8.79 -2.33 16.61
C ALA A 50 9.35 -1.01 16.04
N GLY A 51 10.60 -1.03 15.55
CA GLY A 51 11.24 0.14 14.93
C GLY A 51 10.53 0.59 13.66
N TYR A 52 10.04 -0.35 12.84
CA TYR A 52 9.23 -0.05 11.65
C TYR A 52 7.93 0.67 12.00
N ILE A 53 7.22 0.21 13.03
CA ILE A 53 5.98 0.84 13.52
C ILE A 53 6.28 2.23 14.09
N GLN A 54 7.29 2.36 14.94
CA GLN A 54 7.68 3.64 15.54
C GLN A 54 8.04 4.68 14.49
N SER A 55 8.81 4.30 13.46
CA SER A 55 9.17 5.18 12.34
C SER A 55 7.94 5.68 11.58
N ALA A 56 6.98 4.79 11.31
CA ALA A 56 5.73 5.15 10.64
C ALA A 56 4.87 6.12 11.48
N LEU A 57 4.75 5.86 12.79
CA LEU A 57 4.00 6.72 13.71
C LEU A 57 4.66 8.09 13.91
N HIS A 58 6.00 8.13 13.92
CA HIS A 58 6.73 9.40 13.94
C HIS A 58 6.46 10.24 12.68
N ALA A 59 6.45 9.62 11.50
CA ALA A 59 6.12 10.30 10.25
C ALA A 59 4.65 10.75 10.20
N LEU A 60 3.72 9.96 10.77
CA LEU A 60 2.32 10.37 10.97
C LEU A 60 2.21 11.63 11.84
N ALA A 61 2.90 11.67 12.98
CA ALA A 61 2.90 12.82 13.88
C ALA A 61 3.44 14.10 13.21
N GLN A 62 4.22 13.97 12.14
CA GLN A 62 4.72 15.08 11.32
C GLN A 62 3.83 15.40 10.11
N GLY A 63 2.67 14.72 9.96
CA GLY A 63 1.76 14.89 8.83
C GLY A 63 2.31 14.39 7.47
N ARG A 64 3.43 13.66 7.47
CA ARG A 64 4.09 13.19 6.24
C ARG A 64 3.60 11.85 5.72
N GLU A 65 3.05 11.03 6.61
CA GLU A 65 2.55 9.70 6.29
C GLU A 65 1.22 9.42 6.99
N LEU A 66 0.42 8.54 6.40
CA LEU A 66 -0.77 7.98 7.04
C LEU A 66 -0.72 6.45 6.89
N PRO A 67 -0.18 5.74 7.92
CA PRO A 67 0.02 4.32 7.89
C PRO A 67 -1.22 3.54 8.33
N PHE A 68 -1.45 2.38 7.67
CA PHE A 68 -2.54 1.45 7.95
C PHE A 68 -2.04 0.03 8.13
N VAL A 69 -2.73 -0.73 8.96
CA VAL A 69 -2.76 -2.19 8.88
C VAL A 69 -3.88 -2.62 7.94
N ILE A 70 -3.68 -3.73 7.25
CA ILE A 70 -4.67 -4.34 6.37
C ILE A 70 -5.23 -5.55 7.08
N ILE A 71 -6.53 -5.51 7.37
CA ILE A 71 -7.25 -6.59 8.05
C ILE A 71 -8.15 -7.29 7.03
N ARG A 72 -8.04 -8.62 6.92
CA ARG A 72 -8.95 -9.45 6.12
C ARG A 72 -10.25 -9.63 6.89
N LYS A 73 -11.37 -9.10 6.40
CA LYS A 73 -12.66 -9.12 7.12
C LYS A 73 -13.20 -10.52 7.37
N GLN A 74 -12.93 -11.47 6.49
CA GLN A 74 -13.43 -12.85 6.63
C GLN A 74 -12.88 -13.56 7.88
N SER A 75 -11.62 -13.29 8.24
CA SER A 75 -10.94 -13.94 9.38
C SER A 75 -10.61 -12.98 10.52
N ASP A 76 -10.86 -11.68 10.34
CA ASP A 76 -10.46 -10.58 11.23
C ASP A 76 -8.94 -10.56 11.54
N GLU A 77 -8.13 -11.06 10.61
CA GLU A 77 -6.68 -11.16 10.74
C GLU A 77 -5.97 -9.97 10.09
N VAL A 78 -4.95 -9.46 10.75
CA VAL A 78 -3.98 -8.54 10.14
C VAL A 78 -3.14 -9.33 9.13
N VAL A 79 -3.20 -8.92 7.86
CA VAL A 79 -2.52 -9.61 6.76
C VAL A 79 -1.42 -8.77 6.11
N GLY A 80 -1.15 -7.58 6.61
CA GLY A 80 -0.11 -6.71 6.07
C GLY A 80 -0.28 -5.25 6.40
N THR A 81 0.45 -4.40 5.71
CA THR A 81 0.39 -2.95 5.87
C THR A 81 0.40 -2.22 4.53
N THR A 82 0.00 -0.97 4.55
CA THR A 82 0.11 0.01 3.47
C THR A 82 0.11 1.40 4.07
N ARG A 83 0.52 2.43 3.33
CA ARG A 83 0.41 3.81 3.79
C ARG A 83 0.34 4.80 2.65
N PHE A 84 -0.24 5.97 2.93
CA PHE A 84 0.10 7.17 2.19
C PHE A 84 1.44 7.72 2.70
N TYR A 85 2.25 8.25 1.81
CA TYR A 85 3.50 8.94 2.12
C TYR A 85 3.72 10.08 1.11
N ASP A 86 4.71 10.92 1.33
CA ASP A 86 4.95 12.13 0.52
C ASP A 86 3.65 12.92 0.28
N ILE A 87 2.89 13.09 1.36
CA ILE A 87 1.59 13.75 1.34
C ILE A 87 1.82 15.26 1.20
N ALA A 88 1.36 15.84 0.10
CA ALA A 88 1.41 17.26 -0.22
C ALA A 88 0.03 17.73 -0.69
N LEU A 89 -0.91 17.85 0.24
CA LEU A 89 -2.31 18.16 -0.07
C LEU A 89 -2.50 19.54 -0.69
N GLU A 90 -1.64 20.51 -0.35
CA GLU A 90 -1.66 21.84 -0.97
C GLU A 90 -1.31 21.78 -2.47
N GLU A 91 -0.50 20.80 -2.87
CA GLU A 91 -0.15 20.52 -4.26
C GLU A 91 -1.10 19.50 -4.91
N GLY A 92 -2.09 18.98 -4.16
CA GLY A 92 -3.02 17.98 -4.62
C GLY A 92 -2.38 16.62 -4.94
N ARG A 93 -1.34 16.21 -4.20
CA ARG A 93 -0.65 14.94 -4.46
C ARG A 93 -0.34 14.14 -3.21
N ALA A 94 -0.30 12.83 -3.37
CA ALA A 94 0.17 11.87 -2.39
C ALA A 94 0.75 10.64 -3.10
N ALA A 95 1.54 9.86 -2.38
CA ALA A 95 2.00 8.56 -2.84
C ALA A 95 1.41 7.43 -1.99
N ILE A 96 1.20 6.25 -2.57
CA ILE A 96 0.79 5.03 -1.89
C ILE A 96 1.93 4.01 -1.98
N GLY A 97 2.38 3.53 -0.82
CA GLY A 97 3.48 2.58 -0.77
C GLY A 97 3.58 1.82 0.54
N TYR A 98 4.80 1.31 0.80
CA TYR A 98 5.09 0.45 1.96
C TYR A 98 4.12 -0.72 2.09
N THR A 99 3.58 -1.16 0.95
CA THR A 99 2.59 -2.23 0.91
C THR A 99 3.27 -3.58 0.85
N TRP A 100 2.99 -4.41 1.83
CA TRP A 100 3.29 -5.82 1.80
C TRP A 100 2.14 -6.61 2.42
N LEU A 101 1.96 -7.84 1.97
CA LEU A 101 0.90 -8.74 2.39
C LEU A 101 1.50 -10.11 2.68
N SER A 102 0.98 -10.78 3.70
CA SER A 102 1.25 -12.20 3.97
C SER A 102 1.07 -13.03 2.70
N LEU A 103 1.84 -14.09 2.56
CA LEU A 103 1.82 -14.94 1.35
C LEU A 103 0.39 -15.44 1.06
N SER A 104 -0.35 -15.87 2.07
CA SER A 104 -1.73 -16.35 1.98
C SER A 104 -2.73 -15.27 1.53
N ALA A 105 -2.42 -13.99 1.74
CA ALA A 105 -3.27 -12.87 1.30
C ALA A 105 -2.93 -12.36 -0.10
N GLN A 106 -1.79 -12.77 -0.66
CA GLN A 106 -1.40 -12.37 -2.01
C GLN A 106 -2.28 -13.05 -3.06
N ARG A 107 -2.45 -12.37 -4.21
CA ARG A 107 -3.29 -12.84 -5.34
C ARG A 107 -4.77 -13.03 -5.00
N THR A 108 -5.24 -12.47 -3.89
CA THR A 108 -6.64 -12.41 -3.48
C THR A 108 -7.26 -11.04 -3.80
N ALA A 109 -8.50 -10.79 -3.33
CA ALA A 109 -9.17 -9.48 -3.44
C ALA A 109 -8.50 -8.39 -2.58
N VAL A 110 -7.75 -8.79 -1.54
CA VAL A 110 -7.20 -7.92 -0.49
C VAL A 110 -6.46 -6.70 -1.06
N ASN A 111 -5.44 -6.93 -1.91
CA ASN A 111 -4.66 -5.80 -2.44
C ASN A 111 -5.48 -4.89 -3.37
N THR A 112 -6.38 -5.47 -4.17
CA THR A 112 -7.21 -4.70 -5.10
C THR A 112 -8.16 -3.79 -4.35
N GLU A 113 -8.83 -4.30 -3.31
CA GLU A 113 -9.75 -3.49 -2.52
C GLU A 113 -9.02 -2.48 -1.64
N ALA A 114 -7.92 -2.86 -1.00
CA ALA A 114 -7.10 -1.91 -0.24
C ALA A 114 -6.67 -0.71 -1.11
N LYS A 115 -6.25 -0.96 -2.35
CA LYS A 115 -5.90 0.12 -3.29
C LYS A 115 -7.11 0.93 -3.75
N LEU A 116 -8.27 0.28 -3.97
CA LEU A 116 -9.50 1.00 -4.29
C LEU A 116 -9.88 1.96 -3.16
N LEU A 117 -9.83 1.53 -1.91
CA LEU A 117 -10.15 2.36 -0.74
C LEU A 117 -9.19 3.56 -0.62
N LEU A 118 -7.88 3.32 -0.73
CA LEU A 118 -6.89 4.40 -0.67
C LEU A 118 -7.05 5.40 -1.83
N LEU A 119 -7.19 4.92 -3.05
CA LEU A 119 -7.38 5.79 -4.21
C LEU A 119 -8.68 6.58 -4.13
N THR A 120 -9.78 5.96 -3.64
CA THR A 120 -11.04 6.68 -3.37
C THR A 120 -10.80 7.80 -2.36
N HIS A 121 -10.11 7.52 -1.25
CA HIS A 121 -9.80 8.54 -0.26
C HIS A 121 -8.96 9.68 -0.83
N ALA A 122 -7.93 9.36 -1.60
CA ALA A 122 -7.06 10.38 -2.21
C ALA A 122 -7.82 11.27 -3.22
N PHE A 123 -8.58 10.67 -4.15
CA PHE A 123 -9.21 11.44 -5.21
C PHE A 123 -10.54 12.09 -4.80
N GLU A 124 -11.35 11.45 -3.96
CA GLU A 124 -12.70 11.92 -3.66
C GLU A 124 -12.77 12.73 -2.35
N PHE A 125 -11.90 12.43 -1.35
CA PHE A 125 -11.88 13.18 -0.09
C PHE A 125 -10.75 14.21 -0.06
N TRP A 126 -9.51 13.82 -0.40
CA TRP A 126 -8.38 14.74 -0.43
C TRP A 126 -8.32 15.58 -1.70
N GLN A 127 -9.14 15.26 -2.71
CA GLN A 127 -9.18 15.98 -4.00
C GLN A 127 -7.79 16.03 -4.67
N CYS A 128 -7.02 14.95 -4.52
CA CYS A 128 -5.72 14.86 -5.16
C CYS A 128 -5.88 14.91 -6.69
N ILE A 129 -4.99 15.64 -7.35
CA ILE A 129 -4.89 15.65 -8.82
C ILE A 129 -4.03 14.48 -9.32
N ARG A 130 -3.21 13.87 -8.41
CA ARG A 130 -2.25 12.83 -8.73
C ARG A 130 -1.98 11.93 -7.52
N VAL A 131 -1.91 10.62 -7.75
CA VAL A 131 -1.42 9.62 -6.79
C VAL A 131 -0.29 8.83 -7.40
N GLU A 132 0.84 8.78 -6.69
CA GLU A 132 2.05 8.06 -7.11
C GLU A 132 2.13 6.66 -6.50
N LEU A 133 2.76 5.74 -7.25
CA LEU A 133 3.15 4.42 -6.79
C LEU A 133 4.57 4.15 -7.28
N ILE A 134 5.48 3.86 -6.35
CA ILE A 134 6.89 3.64 -6.67
C ILE A 134 7.30 2.24 -6.22
N THR A 135 8.00 1.52 -7.09
CA THR A 135 8.51 0.19 -6.77
C THR A 135 9.91 -0.03 -7.33
N ASP A 136 10.60 -1.04 -6.82
CA ASP A 136 11.90 -1.47 -7.33
C ASP A 136 11.77 -1.94 -8.79
N VAL A 137 12.73 -1.58 -9.65
CA VAL A 137 12.76 -2.03 -11.05
C VAL A 137 12.77 -3.56 -11.15
N LEU A 138 13.38 -4.25 -10.18
CA LEU A 138 13.47 -5.71 -10.11
C LEU A 138 12.20 -6.36 -9.51
N ASN A 139 11.30 -5.58 -8.91
CA ASN A 139 10.07 -6.11 -8.32
C ASN A 139 8.97 -6.29 -9.39
N GLN A 140 9.13 -7.31 -10.22
CA GLN A 140 8.20 -7.59 -11.31
C GLN A 140 6.76 -7.77 -10.81
N GLN A 141 6.58 -8.47 -9.69
CA GLN A 141 5.25 -8.69 -9.08
C GLN A 141 4.56 -7.38 -8.73
N SER A 142 5.28 -6.44 -8.12
CA SER A 142 4.74 -5.13 -7.77
C SER A 142 4.45 -4.29 -9.02
N ARG A 143 5.37 -4.27 -9.99
CA ARG A 143 5.19 -3.55 -11.27
C ARG A 143 3.91 -3.99 -11.98
N GLU A 144 3.72 -5.30 -12.11
CA GLU A 144 2.49 -5.86 -12.72
C GLU A 144 1.24 -5.55 -11.90
N ALA A 145 1.33 -5.60 -10.55
CA ALA A 145 0.21 -5.25 -9.69
C ALA A 145 -0.20 -3.78 -9.89
N ILE A 146 0.77 -2.85 -9.96
CA ILE A 146 0.54 -1.43 -10.19
C ILE A 146 -0.07 -1.18 -11.58
N LEU A 147 0.46 -1.80 -12.62
CA LEU A 147 -0.12 -1.70 -13.97
C LEU A 147 -1.56 -2.23 -14.02
N ARG A 148 -1.86 -3.32 -13.30
CA ARG A 148 -3.23 -3.85 -13.20
C ARG A 148 -4.21 -2.93 -12.46
N LEU A 149 -3.73 -1.99 -11.64
CA LEU A 149 -4.58 -0.91 -11.09
C LEU A 149 -4.98 0.10 -12.16
N GLY A 150 -4.15 0.25 -13.20
CA GLY A 150 -4.32 1.21 -14.27
C GLY A 150 -3.40 2.40 -14.17
N ALA A 151 -2.43 2.36 -13.27
CA ALA A 151 -1.40 3.36 -13.21
C ALA A 151 -0.53 3.33 -14.48
N LYS A 152 -0.07 4.49 -14.90
CA LYS A 152 0.85 4.66 -16.03
C LYS A 152 2.27 4.80 -15.54
N GLN A 153 3.21 4.13 -16.21
CA GLN A 153 4.64 4.28 -15.94
C GLN A 153 5.11 5.63 -16.50
N GLU A 154 5.85 6.38 -15.67
CA GLU A 154 6.38 7.69 -16.05
C GLU A 154 7.89 7.69 -16.26
N GLY A 155 8.60 6.84 -15.52
CA GLY A 155 10.05 6.79 -15.65
C GLY A 155 10.74 5.88 -14.64
N ILE A 156 12.07 5.93 -14.66
CA ILE A 156 12.94 5.20 -13.74
C ILE A 156 13.85 6.20 -13.04
N LEU A 157 13.84 6.18 -11.71
CA LEU A 157 14.78 6.90 -10.87
C LEU A 157 16.04 6.04 -10.71
N ARG A 158 17.12 6.44 -11.35
CA ARG A 158 18.41 5.74 -11.25
C ARG A 158 19.06 6.05 -9.90
N ASN A 159 19.68 5.03 -9.28
CA ASN A 159 20.35 5.15 -7.98
C ASN A 159 19.45 5.82 -6.91
N HIS A 160 18.16 5.44 -6.87
CA HIS A 160 17.16 6.13 -6.08
C HIS A 160 17.41 5.97 -4.57
N MET A 161 17.78 4.79 -4.13
CA MET A 161 18.05 4.54 -2.71
C MET A 161 18.98 3.34 -2.49
N ARG A 162 19.54 3.26 -1.28
CA ARG A 162 20.31 2.10 -0.82
C ARG A 162 19.42 1.16 -0.03
N MET A 163 19.35 -0.09 -0.47
CA MET A 163 18.62 -1.14 0.24
C MET A 163 19.39 -1.60 1.49
N PRO A 164 18.72 -2.22 2.50
CA PRO A 164 19.38 -2.72 3.71
C PRO A 164 20.54 -3.69 3.46
N ASN A 165 20.49 -4.46 2.37
CA ASN A 165 21.57 -5.35 1.94
C ASN A 165 22.72 -4.64 1.19
N GLY A 166 22.71 -3.31 1.13
CA GLY A 166 23.71 -2.49 0.46
C GLY A 166 23.51 -2.30 -1.05
N ARG A 167 22.58 -3.01 -1.69
CA ARG A 167 22.26 -2.85 -3.11
C ARG A 167 21.75 -1.43 -3.39
N ILE A 168 22.22 -0.83 -4.48
CA ILE A 168 21.63 0.39 -5.01
C ILE A 168 20.37 0.01 -5.79
N ARG A 169 19.26 0.60 -5.40
CA ARG A 169 17.96 0.39 -6.03
C ARG A 169 17.69 1.45 -7.09
N GLU A 170 17.25 1.01 -8.24
CA GLU A 170 16.52 1.82 -9.20
C GLU A 170 15.01 1.64 -8.97
N SER A 171 14.25 2.70 -9.09
CA SER A 171 12.81 2.67 -8.82
C SER A 171 12.01 3.09 -10.05
N VAL A 172 10.99 2.32 -10.37
CA VAL A 172 10.01 2.67 -11.41
C VAL A 172 8.91 3.50 -10.77
N CYS A 173 8.67 4.68 -11.34
CA CYS A 173 7.60 5.59 -10.96
C CYS A 173 6.37 5.35 -11.81
N PHE A 174 5.22 5.24 -11.17
CA PHE A 174 3.90 5.16 -11.79
C PHE A 174 2.98 6.20 -11.17
N SER A 175 1.94 6.59 -11.89
CA SER A 175 0.89 7.45 -11.36
C SER A 175 -0.49 7.10 -11.89
N ILE A 176 -1.50 7.57 -11.16
CA ILE A 176 -2.87 7.74 -11.61
C ILE A 176 -3.20 9.22 -11.40
N ILE A 177 -3.77 9.88 -12.40
CA ILE A 177 -4.22 11.27 -12.29
C ILE A 177 -5.75 11.36 -12.14
N ALA A 178 -6.25 12.49 -11.64
CA ALA A 178 -7.67 12.68 -11.36
C ALA A 178 -8.57 12.43 -12.58
N ALA A 179 -8.11 12.80 -13.78
CA ALA A 179 -8.86 12.57 -15.02
C ALA A 179 -9.03 11.08 -15.37
N GLU A 180 -8.14 10.21 -14.87
CA GLU A 180 -8.17 8.75 -15.10
C GLU A 180 -8.96 8.01 -14.03
N TRP A 181 -9.19 8.65 -12.87
CA TRP A 181 -9.80 8.02 -11.71
C TRP A 181 -11.18 7.39 -11.98
N PRO A 182 -12.12 8.01 -12.68
CA PRO A 182 -13.43 7.40 -12.92
C PRO A 182 -13.34 6.04 -13.62
N GLU A 183 -12.47 5.92 -14.63
CA GLU A 183 -12.25 4.65 -15.36
C GLU A 183 -11.53 3.62 -14.49
N VAL A 184 -10.50 4.04 -13.77
CA VAL A 184 -9.74 3.18 -12.84
C VAL A 184 -10.67 2.63 -11.76
N ARG A 185 -11.50 3.48 -11.14
CA ARG A 185 -12.48 3.08 -10.12
C ARG A 185 -13.46 2.05 -10.66
N ALA A 186 -14.08 2.31 -11.81
CA ALA A 186 -15.04 1.40 -12.42
C ALA A 186 -14.42 0.03 -12.70
N ARG A 187 -13.19 -0.01 -13.22
CA ARG A 187 -12.45 -1.24 -13.51
C ARG A 187 -12.10 -2.03 -12.24
N LEU A 188 -11.65 -1.37 -11.18
CA LEU A 188 -11.34 -2.03 -9.91
C LEU A 188 -12.59 -2.59 -9.25
N ALA A 189 -13.70 -1.84 -9.24
CA ALA A 189 -14.99 -2.31 -8.73
C ALA A 189 -15.51 -3.54 -9.50
N ALA A 190 -15.48 -3.51 -10.82
CA ALA A 190 -15.87 -4.63 -11.66
C ALA A 190 -15.00 -5.88 -11.44
N LYS A 191 -13.70 -5.70 -11.17
CA LYS A 191 -12.78 -6.80 -10.85
C LYS A 191 -13.10 -7.44 -9.50
N LEU A 192 -13.49 -6.65 -8.52
CA LEU A 192 -13.91 -7.17 -7.20
C LEU A 192 -15.23 -7.91 -7.30
N ALA A 193 -16.24 -7.40 -8.02
CA ALA A 193 -17.53 -8.05 -8.21
C ALA A 193 -17.40 -9.45 -8.85
N ARG A 194 -16.59 -9.60 -9.90
CA ARG A 194 -16.34 -10.92 -10.57
C ARG A 194 -15.69 -11.94 -9.66
N ARG A 195 -14.93 -11.54 -8.64
CA ARG A 195 -14.33 -12.48 -7.69
C ARG A 195 -15.32 -13.00 -6.66
N VAL A 196 -16.35 -12.26 -6.34
CA VAL A 196 -17.44 -12.70 -5.45
C VAL A 196 -18.22 -13.83 -6.12
N GLU A 197 -18.51 -13.74 -7.43
CA GLU A 197 -19.24 -14.76 -8.20
C GLU A 197 -18.49 -16.10 -8.36
N GLN A 198 -17.14 -16.07 -8.24
CA GLN A 198 -16.31 -17.30 -8.37
C GLN A 198 -16.15 -18.09 -7.05
N VAL A 199 -16.63 -17.57 -5.93
CA VAL A 199 -16.51 -18.16 -4.58
C VAL A 199 -17.85 -18.76 -4.12
N VAL A 200 -18.93 -18.57 -4.86
CA VAL A 200 -20.24 -19.16 -4.69
C VAL A 200 -20.39 -20.38 -5.60
#